data_c52fad47f6daea7592f63abef6b6b1cb
#
_entry.id   c52fad47f6daea7592f63abef6b6b1cb
#
_cell.length_a   1.000
_cell.length_b   1.000
_cell.length_c   1.000
_cell.angle_alpha   90.00
_cell.angle_beta   90.00
_cell.angle_gamma   90.00
#
_symmetry.space_group_name_H-M   'P 1'
#
loop_
_entity.id
_entity.type
_entity.pdbx_description
1 polymer ?
#
loop_
_entity_poly.entity_id
_entity_poly.type
_entity_poly.pdbx_seq_one_letter_code
_entity_poly.pdbx_strand_id
1 'polypeptide(L)'
;VNGAISPVDTTAPAINFQVNLPTSWKHKALHYGGGGFDGTLITGVDPLDMAPTGTPTPLASGYATFGDDSGHQSTSITDGKFAANDESLANYGGLSLKKTHDVAMLLISKRYAAAPSKTYFFGSSTGGRDGLSEVQRWPADYDGIVVNRPALNYTGLRLSNVVLGRALYLNNGAGWLDVAKTVMLQNAVMSACDTLDGVADGIISNVAACKAQSATVLASVRCANGADTGDTCLSDAQIATVQTIAAPLQLPYPLANDVTQYAGYNILAGSVFAGPYTTRDLGQSAVPSNPAGKKDANQWVTGDQWVKYFITRVPTFDSLTFDPLNPGAYQSRVQAVSALTDATSTDLSAYRAKGGKIIMTHGLADEIVSTDSSTDYYNGLVQRFGQGTVDGFVRFYLMPGVGHGTGPFHPAIDSLSALDQWVENGVAPGTLTMTDLNAATRGRSRPLCRYPLWPRYTGGDANTASSFVCVSA
;
A
#
# COMPACT_ATOMS: atom_id res chain seq x y z
N VAL A 1 20.74 17.28 10.85
CA VAL A 1 20.61 17.13 12.30
C VAL A 1 20.03 15.77 12.59
N ASN A 2 20.73 14.96 13.38
CA ASN A 2 20.21 13.70 13.91
C ASN A 2 19.88 13.90 15.39
N GLY A 3 18.81 13.24 15.85
CA GLY A 3 18.38 13.32 17.23
C GLY A 3 17.53 12.13 17.64
N ALA A 4 17.13 12.13 18.90
CA ALA A 4 16.24 11.13 19.47
C ALA A 4 15.22 11.82 20.38
N ILE A 5 13.96 11.39 20.29
CA ILE A 5 12.89 11.82 21.21
C ILE A 5 12.72 10.70 22.23
N SER A 6 12.98 11.03 23.51
CA SER A 6 12.86 10.06 24.59
C SER A 6 11.43 9.61 24.80
N PRO A 7 11.19 8.31 25.04
CA PRO A 7 9.88 7.80 25.38
C PRO A 7 9.43 8.24 26.77
N VAL A 8 8.14 8.17 27.05
CA VAL A 8 7.57 8.31 28.39
C VAL A 8 7.67 6.99 29.17
N ASP A 9 7.35 5.88 28.51
CA ASP A 9 7.62 4.54 29.02
C ASP A 9 9.10 4.20 28.86
N THR A 10 9.83 4.09 29.95
CA THR A 10 11.28 3.81 29.95
C THR A 10 11.66 2.46 29.37
N THR A 11 10.69 1.59 29.12
CA THR A 11 10.89 0.29 28.43
C THR A 11 10.72 0.38 26.92
N ALA A 12 10.15 1.48 26.40
CA ALA A 12 10.07 1.76 25.00
C ALA A 12 11.38 2.35 24.46
N PRO A 13 11.77 2.08 23.21
CA PRO A 13 12.89 2.75 22.59
C PRO A 13 12.56 4.20 22.21
N ALA A 14 13.60 5.03 22.08
CA ALA A 14 13.45 6.40 21.60
C ALA A 14 13.04 6.43 20.12
N ILE A 15 12.41 7.51 19.69
CA ILE A 15 12.19 7.81 18.27
C ILE A 15 13.47 8.46 17.74
N ASN A 16 14.23 7.77 16.90
CA ASN A 16 15.36 8.39 16.20
C ASN A 16 14.83 9.13 14.96
N PHE A 17 15.33 10.32 14.73
CA PHE A 17 14.93 11.15 13.59
C PHE A 17 16.13 11.83 12.92
N GLN A 18 15.93 12.20 11.67
CA GLN A 18 16.87 13.04 10.91
C GLN A 18 16.12 14.22 10.28
N VAL A 19 16.72 15.43 10.40
CA VAL A 19 16.25 16.64 9.73
C VAL A 19 17.38 17.22 8.89
N ASN A 20 17.15 17.40 7.59
CA ASN A 20 18.12 17.90 6.62
C ASN A 20 17.74 19.34 6.24
N LEU A 21 18.70 20.25 6.33
CA LEU A 21 18.50 21.69 6.22
C LEU A 21 19.37 22.24 5.09
N PRO A 22 18.83 22.37 3.86
CA PRO A 22 19.61 22.81 2.70
C PRO A 22 20.06 24.27 2.82
N THR A 23 21.23 24.62 2.25
CA THR A 23 21.71 26.00 2.24
C THR A 23 20.86 26.92 1.38
N SER A 24 20.33 26.40 0.26
CA SER A 24 19.43 27.12 -0.65
C SER A 24 17.98 26.71 -0.39
N TRP A 25 17.47 27.02 0.80
CA TRP A 25 16.11 26.66 1.22
C TRP A 25 15.04 27.44 0.46
N LYS A 26 14.06 26.70 -0.09
CA LYS A 26 12.90 27.27 -0.83
C LYS A 26 11.66 27.50 0.06
N HIS A 27 11.83 27.62 1.36
CA HIS A 27 10.74 27.77 2.31
C HIS A 27 9.73 26.62 2.29
N LYS A 28 10.15 25.42 1.89
CA LYS A 28 9.34 24.20 1.83
C LYS A 28 9.93 23.12 2.72
N ALA A 29 9.06 22.30 3.28
CA ALA A 29 9.45 21.14 4.05
C ALA A 29 8.78 19.88 3.49
N LEU A 30 9.44 18.72 3.59
CA LEU A 30 8.92 17.43 3.17
C LEU A 30 9.21 16.36 4.22
N HIS A 31 8.17 15.76 4.75
CA HIS A 31 8.23 14.59 5.62
C HIS A 31 8.15 13.31 4.78
N TYR A 32 9.06 12.37 5.04
CA TYR A 32 9.08 11.06 4.39
C TYR A 32 8.48 10.00 5.33
N GLY A 33 7.49 9.25 4.86
CA GLY A 33 6.95 8.08 5.56
C GLY A 33 7.78 6.82 5.37
N GLY A 34 7.60 5.86 6.25
CA GLY A 34 8.31 4.58 6.28
C GLY A 34 7.67 3.47 5.44
N GLY A 35 7.88 2.20 5.86
CA GLY A 35 7.36 1.04 5.14
C GLY A 35 7.39 -0.27 5.94
N GLY A 36 6.46 -1.17 5.65
CA GLY A 36 6.30 -2.43 6.38
C GLY A 36 5.91 -2.21 7.83
N PHE A 37 6.64 -2.85 8.75
CA PHE A 37 6.54 -2.55 10.18
C PHE A 37 7.52 -1.46 10.64
N ASP A 38 8.13 -0.72 9.70
CA ASP A 38 9.12 0.33 9.93
C ASP A 38 10.36 -0.15 10.74
N GLY A 39 10.88 0.67 11.63
CA GLY A 39 12.02 0.35 12.48
C GLY A 39 13.39 0.70 11.88
N THR A 40 13.42 1.22 10.66
CA THR A 40 14.61 1.76 10.01
C THR A 40 14.48 3.28 9.90
N LEU A 41 15.54 4.00 10.27
CA LEU A 41 15.55 5.45 10.17
C LEU A 41 15.33 5.92 8.72
N ILE A 42 14.26 6.65 8.50
CA ILE A 42 13.98 7.33 7.24
C ILE A 42 14.75 8.65 7.23
N THR A 43 15.80 8.69 6.42
CA THR A 43 16.75 9.82 6.45
C THR A 43 16.27 11.05 5.69
N GLY A 44 15.32 10.90 4.76
CA GLY A 44 14.80 12.00 3.93
C GLY A 44 15.81 12.54 2.91
N VAL A 45 16.86 11.79 2.55
CA VAL A 45 17.88 12.21 1.56
C VAL A 45 17.76 11.45 0.22
N ASP A 46 16.98 10.38 0.20
CA ASP A 46 16.85 9.52 -0.98
C ASP A 46 15.88 10.12 -2.03
N PRO A 47 15.98 9.69 -3.30
CA PRO A 47 14.94 9.95 -4.28
C PRO A 47 13.57 9.47 -3.78
N LEU A 48 12.52 10.17 -4.19
CA LEU A 48 11.15 9.72 -3.91
C LEU A 48 10.86 8.41 -4.66
N ASP A 49 10.03 7.57 -4.04
CA ASP A 49 9.51 6.38 -4.71
C ASP A 49 8.77 6.78 -6.01
N MET A 50 9.02 6.03 -7.08
CA MET A 50 8.52 6.30 -8.44
C MET A 50 8.97 7.64 -9.06
N ALA A 51 9.97 8.34 -8.52
CA ALA A 51 10.49 9.53 -9.18
C ALA A 51 11.13 9.20 -10.55
N PRO A 52 10.95 10.02 -11.58
CA PRO A 52 11.64 9.84 -12.85
C PRO A 52 13.16 9.83 -12.69
N THR A 53 13.83 9.00 -13.49
CA THR A 53 15.30 8.90 -13.45
C THR A 53 15.95 10.27 -13.72
N GLY A 54 16.87 10.65 -12.84
CA GLY A 54 17.58 11.94 -12.94
C GLY A 54 16.84 13.11 -12.28
N THR A 55 15.65 12.90 -11.72
CA THR A 55 14.99 13.93 -10.89
C THR A 55 15.86 14.21 -9.65
N PRO A 56 16.21 15.48 -9.37
CA PRO A 56 16.91 15.83 -8.13
C PRO A 56 16.11 15.41 -6.90
N THR A 57 16.78 14.98 -5.84
CA THR A 57 16.09 14.69 -4.57
C THR A 57 15.42 15.98 -4.03
N PRO A 58 14.35 15.86 -3.24
CA PRO A 58 13.72 17.02 -2.60
C PRO A 58 14.70 17.90 -1.82
N LEU A 59 15.67 17.29 -1.13
CA LEU A 59 16.73 18.03 -0.45
C LEU A 59 17.59 18.84 -1.45
N ALA A 60 18.03 18.23 -2.55
CA ALA A 60 18.76 18.91 -3.61
C ALA A 60 17.93 19.98 -4.30
N SER A 61 16.60 19.84 -4.32
CA SER A 61 15.64 20.80 -4.84
C SER A 61 15.34 21.94 -3.86
N GLY A 62 15.94 21.94 -2.65
CA GLY A 62 15.83 23.02 -1.68
C GLY A 62 14.69 22.85 -0.65
N TYR A 63 14.11 21.65 -0.52
CA TYR A 63 13.22 21.32 0.60
C TYR A 63 14.03 21.01 1.85
N ALA A 64 13.61 21.47 3.01
CA ALA A 64 14.02 20.87 4.27
C ALA A 64 13.31 19.50 4.37
N THR A 65 14.07 18.42 4.55
CA THR A 65 13.51 17.07 4.56
C THR A 65 13.71 16.39 5.90
N PHE A 66 12.80 15.49 6.28
CA PHE A 66 12.89 14.80 7.56
C PHE A 66 12.13 13.48 7.55
N GLY A 67 12.47 12.63 8.52
CA GLY A 67 11.82 11.36 8.79
C GLY A 67 12.31 10.73 10.08
N ASP A 68 11.72 9.63 10.50
CA ASP A 68 12.02 8.90 11.73
C ASP A 68 12.01 7.38 11.55
N ASP A 69 12.20 6.65 12.65
CA ASP A 69 12.18 5.18 12.69
C ASP A 69 10.89 4.62 13.34
N SER A 70 9.84 5.41 13.45
CA SER A 70 8.57 5.06 14.09
C SER A 70 8.67 4.71 15.57
N GLY A 71 9.76 5.09 16.25
CA GLY A 71 9.94 4.86 17.69
C GLY A 71 10.24 3.42 18.06
N HIS A 72 10.90 2.69 17.15
CA HIS A 72 11.51 1.40 17.41
C HIS A 72 12.60 1.12 16.37
N GLN A 73 13.49 0.16 16.65
CA GLN A 73 14.59 -0.18 15.75
C GLN A 73 14.51 -1.65 15.36
N SER A 74 14.57 -1.92 14.06
CA SER A 74 14.61 -3.28 13.51
C SER A 74 15.48 -3.34 12.26
N THR A 75 16.05 -4.50 11.99
CA THR A 75 16.74 -4.83 10.74
C THR A 75 15.82 -5.50 9.72
N SER A 76 14.54 -5.71 10.08
CA SER A 76 13.55 -6.35 9.22
C SER A 76 12.24 -5.59 9.26
N ILE A 77 11.77 -5.17 8.10
CA ILE A 77 10.47 -4.52 7.91
C ILE A 77 9.27 -5.46 8.17
N THR A 78 9.50 -6.70 8.54
CA THR A 78 8.47 -7.67 8.91
C THR A 78 8.55 -8.09 10.38
N ASP A 79 9.39 -7.44 11.21
CA ASP A 79 9.51 -7.73 12.65
C ASP A 79 8.48 -6.92 13.46
N GLY A 80 7.47 -7.60 13.97
CA GLY A 80 6.37 -7.00 14.75
C GLY A 80 6.62 -6.89 16.25
N LYS A 81 7.80 -7.28 16.76
CA LYS A 81 8.07 -7.40 18.21
C LYS A 81 7.85 -6.11 19.00
N PHE A 82 8.08 -4.95 18.40
CA PHE A 82 7.89 -3.65 19.03
C PHE A 82 6.46 -3.45 19.56
N ALA A 83 5.46 -4.05 18.89
CA ALA A 83 4.05 -3.87 19.24
C ALA A 83 3.65 -4.55 20.56
N ALA A 84 4.55 -5.32 21.18
CA ALA A 84 4.39 -5.80 22.56
C ALA A 84 4.48 -4.65 23.58
N ASN A 85 5.12 -3.52 23.25
CA ASN A 85 5.14 -2.29 24.05
C ASN A 85 4.05 -1.32 23.55
N ASP A 86 3.25 -0.75 24.45
CA ASP A 86 2.11 0.09 24.07
C ASP A 86 2.53 1.46 23.51
N GLU A 87 3.62 2.08 24.04
CA GLU A 87 4.11 3.35 23.49
C GLU A 87 4.72 3.16 22.09
N SER A 88 5.50 2.10 21.88
CA SER A 88 6.03 1.76 20.56
C SER A 88 4.92 1.49 19.55
N LEU A 89 3.86 0.79 19.95
CA LEU A 89 2.70 0.57 19.10
C LEU A 89 1.96 1.88 18.78
N ALA A 90 1.80 2.77 19.76
CA ALA A 90 1.17 4.07 19.54
C ALA A 90 2.03 5.00 18.65
N ASN A 91 3.36 4.94 18.81
CA ASN A 91 4.29 5.64 17.93
C ASN A 91 4.17 5.13 16.49
N TYR A 92 4.21 3.81 16.26
CA TYR A 92 3.96 3.20 14.95
C TYR A 92 2.56 3.55 14.39
N GLY A 93 1.55 3.72 15.23
CA GLY A 93 0.21 4.15 14.87
C GLY A 93 0.11 5.62 14.44
N GLY A 94 1.23 6.37 14.42
CA GLY A 94 1.32 7.74 13.93
C GLY A 94 1.80 8.77 14.94
N LEU A 95 1.94 8.44 16.25
CA LEU A 95 2.44 9.45 17.23
C LEU A 95 3.90 9.83 16.99
N SER A 96 4.74 8.92 16.44
CA SER A 96 6.12 9.26 16.08
C SER A 96 6.17 10.37 15.03
N LEU A 97 5.32 10.28 14.02
CA LEU A 97 5.24 11.25 12.92
C LEU A 97 4.95 12.65 13.46
N LYS A 98 3.91 12.78 14.31
CA LYS A 98 3.57 14.07 14.93
C LYS A 98 4.70 14.64 15.77
N LYS A 99 5.33 13.80 16.62
CA LYS A 99 6.46 14.21 17.45
C LYS A 99 7.64 14.65 16.58
N THR A 100 7.96 13.91 15.52
CA THR A 100 9.04 14.23 14.59
C THR A 100 8.74 15.49 13.77
N HIS A 101 7.49 15.65 13.30
CA HIS A 101 7.05 16.87 12.64
C HIS A 101 7.29 18.11 13.53
N ASP A 102 6.85 18.09 14.78
CA ASP A 102 6.97 19.25 15.68
C ASP A 102 8.43 19.61 15.95
N VAL A 103 9.30 18.61 16.16
CA VAL A 103 10.75 18.83 16.30
C VAL A 103 11.36 19.37 15.01
N ALA A 104 10.98 18.83 13.84
CA ALA A 104 11.47 19.31 12.55
C ALA A 104 11.08 20.78 12.31
N MET A 105 9.81 21.15 12.58
CA MET A 105 9.36 22.54 12.45
C MET A 105 10.14 23.50 13.38
N LEU A 106 10.44 23.06 14.60
CA LEU A 106 11.29 23.83 15.53
C LEU A 106 12.70 24.02 14.96
N LEU A 107 13.34 22.96 14.50
CA LEU A 107 14.72 23.00 13.96
C LEU A 107 14.81 23.85 12.69
N ILE A 108 13.84 23.71 11.77
CA ILE A 108 13.73 24.53 10.55
C ILE A 108 13.61 26.03 10.93
N SER A 109 12.67 26.34 11.83
CA SER A 109 12.45 27.73 12.27
C SER A 109 13.68 28.31 12.96
N LYS A 110 14.39 27.53 13.76
CA LYS A 110 15.65 27.96 14.40
C LYS A 110 16.77 28.21 13.37
N ARG A 111 16.88 27.35 12.35
CA ARG A 111 17.93 27.45 11.31
C ARG A 111 17.72 28.64 10.39
N TYR A 112 16.48 28.92 9.99
CA TYR A 112 16.18 29.91 8.95
C TYR A 112 15.51 31.18 9.48
N ALA A 113 15.24 31.27 10.77
CA ALA A 113 14.44 32.33 11.40
C ALA A 113 13.05 32.52 10.77
N ALA A 114 12.52 31.47 10.14
CA ALA A 114 11.20 31.43 9.49
C ALA A 114 10.65 30.03 9.49
N ALA A 115 9.32 29.87 9.58
CA ALA A 115 8.63 28.62 9.36
C ALA A 115 8.56 28.30 7.85
N PRO A 116 8.38 27.03 7.45
CA PRO A 116 8.05 26.68 6.08
C PRO A 116 6.77 27.38 5.62
N SER A 117 6.74 27.87 4.38
CA SER A 117 5.50 28.37 3.77
C SER A 117 4.58 27.24 3.35
N LYS A 118 5.16 26.08 3.02
CA LYS A 118 4.47 24.84 2.67
C LYS A 118 5.15 23.64 3.29
N THR A 119 4.34 22.75 3.83
CA THR A 119 4.79 21.46 4.39
C THR A 119 4.06 20.32 3.66
N TYR A 120 4.85 19.38 3.14
CA TYR A 120 4.36 18.22 2.40
C TYR A 120 4.68 16.92 3.12
N PHE A 121 3.90 15.88 2.81
CA PHE A 121 4.19 14.51 3.20
C PHE A 121 4.28 13.62 1.95
N PHE A 122 5.21 12.69 1.94
CA PHE A 122 5.34 11.71 0.88
C PHE A 122 5.55 10.30 1.48
N GLY A 123 4.69 9.34 1.11
CA GLY A 123 4.86 7.99 1.60
C GLY A 123 4.20 6.93 0.72
N SER A 124 4.72 5.70 0.83
CA SER A 124 4.23 4.53 0.13
C SER A 124 3.93 3.41 1.11
N SER A 125 2.94 2.55 0.82
CA SER A 125 2.60 1.41 1.68
C SER A 125 2.19 1.87 3.10
N THR A 126 2.90 1.46 4.14
CA THR A 126 2.75 2.00 5.50
C THR A 126 2.93 3.51 5.51
N GLY A 127 3.96 4.06 4.82
CA GLY A 127 4.13 5.50 4.68
C GLY A 127 2.95 6.20 3.99
N GLY A 128 2.24 5.52 3.10
CA GLY A 128 0.98 6.01 2.54
C GLY A 128 -0.15 6.06 3.57
N ARG A 129 -0.27 5.04 4.44
CA ARG A 129 -1.14 5.07 5.62
C ARG A 129 -0.78 6.24 6.53
N ASP A 130 0.51 6.45 6.78
CA ASP A 130 1.03 7.50 7.64
C ASP A 130 0.58 8.88 7.16
N GLY A 131 0.74 9.20 5.87
CA GLY A 131 0.28 10.46 5.31
C GLY A 131 -1.23 10.67 5.45
N LEU A 132 -2.04 9.62 5.29
CA LEU A 132 -3.48 9.70 5.54
C LEU A 132 -3.80 9.87 7.03
N SER A 133 -3.08 9.17 7.93
CA SER A 133 -3.23 9.30 9.38
C SER A 133 -2.94 10.74 9.83
N GLU A 134 -1.87 11.35 9.31
CA GLU A 134 -1.49 12.73 9.61
C GLU A 134 -2.61 13.71 9.28
N VAL A 135 -3.15 13.67 8.06
CA VAL A 135 -4.20 14.63 7.65
C VAL A 135 -5.56 14.36 8.29
N GLN A 136 -5.81 13.14 8.75
CA GLN A 136 -7.01 12.80 9.52
C GLN A 136 -6.92 13.27 10.98
N ARG A 137 -5.74 13.17 11.60
CA ARG A 137 -5.54 13.45 13.04
C ARG A 137 -5.01 14.85 13.31
N TRP A 138 -4.13 15.36 12.46
CA TRP A 138 -3.49 16.68 12.57
C TRP A 138 -3.61 17.47 11.26
N PRO A 139 -4.82 17.82 10.84
CA PRO A 139 -5.09 18.40 9.53
C PRO A 139 -4.39 19.74 9.28
N ALA A 140 -3.89 20.41 10.33
CA ALA A 140 -3.18 21.69 10.21
C ALA A 140 -1.73 21.56 9.75
N ASP A 141 -1.10 20.38 9.87
CA ASP A 141 0.34 20.22 9.78
C ASP A 141 0.87 20.15 8.33
N TYR A 142 0.04 19.70 7.38
CA TYR A 142 0.47 19.54 5.99
C TYR A 142 -0.44 20.26 5.00
N ASP A 143 0.16 20.90 3.96
CA ASP A 143 -0.55 21.56 2.87
C ASP A 143 -0.89 20.59 1.73
N GLY A 144 -0.09 19.54 1.58
CA GLY A 144 -0.30 18.52 0.58
C GLY A 144 0.37 17.18 0.92
N ILE A 145 -0.23 16.08 0.48
CA ILE A 145 0.34 14.76 0.66
C ILE A 145 0.30 13.96 -0.65
N VAL A 146 1.37 13.18 -0.88
CA VAL A 146 1.39 12.11 -1.88
C VAL A 146 1.39 10.78 -1.14
N VAL A 147 0.41 9.94 -1.42
CA VAL A 147 0.28 8.61 -0.81
C VAL A 147 0.14 7.54 -1.88
N ASN A 148 1.11 6.65 -1.95
CA ASN A 148 1.18 5.60 -2.94
C ASN A 148 0.81 4.26 -2.31
N ARG A 149 -0.10 3.49 -2.92
CA ARG A 149 -0.53 2.15 -2.44
C ARG A 149 -0.68 2.07 -0.91
N PRO A 150 -1.47 2.97 -0.29
CA PRO A 150 -1.51 3.12 1.15
C PRO A 150 -2.12 1.90 1.84
N ALA A 151 -1.46 1.39 2.87
CA ALA A 151 -1.99 0.34 3.74
C ALA A 151 -3.02 0.92 4.75
N LEU A 152 -3.98 1.71 4.27
CA LEU A 152 -4.86 2.56 5.06
C LEU A 152 -5.80 1.78 6.00
N ASN A 153 -6.35 0.67 5.56
CA ASN A 153 -7.11 -0.29 6.37
C ASN A 153 -6.14 -1.37 6.90
N TYR A 154 -5.25 -0.95 7.80
CA TYR A 154 -4.12 -1.75 8.24
C TYR A 154 -4.54 -3.01 8.98
N THR A 155 -5.48 -2.91 9.92
CA THR A 155 -6.00 -4.04 10.67
C THR A 155 -6.74 -5.02 9.75
N GLY A 156 -7.57 -4.52 8.84
CA GLY A 156 -8.23 -5.34 7.83
C GLY A 156 -7.24 -6.09 6.94
N LEU A 157 -6.16 -5.42 6.51
CA LEU A 157 -5.04 -6.05 5.79
C LEU A 157 -4.42 -7.21 6.58
N ARG A 158 -4.14 -7.01 7.87
CA ARG A 158 -3.51 -8.06 8.70
C ARG A 158 -4.45 -9.23 8.96
N LEU A 159 -5.73 -8.97 9.20
CA LEU A 159 -6.76 -10.02 9.30
C LEU A 159 -6.88 -10.81 7.99
N SER A 160 -6.87 -10.13 6.84
CA SER A 160 -6.86 -10.77 5.51
C SER A 160 -5.61 -11.64 5.31
N ASN A 161 -4.44 -11.19 5.76
CA ASN A 161 -3.20 -11.97 5.71
C ASN A 161 -3.29 -13.25 6.55
N VAL A 162 -3.98 -13.21 7.69
CA VAL A 162 -4.25 -14.43 8.50
C VAL A 162 -5.22 -15.35 7.78
N VAL A 163 -6.30 -14.82 7.19
CA VAL A 163 -7.25 -15.62 6.39
C VAL A 163 -6.54 -16.31 5.23
N LEU A 164 -5.68 -15.58 4.51
CA LEU A 164 -4.87 -16.13 3.43
C LEU A 164 -3.94 -17.24 3.93
N GLY A 165 -3.22 -17.03 5.02
CA GLY A 165 -2.35 -18.05 5.61
C GLY A 165 -3.11 -19.29 6.05
N ARG A 166 -4.28 -19.12 6.65
CA ARG A 166 -5.17 -20.25 7.01
C ARG A 166 -5.65 -21.03 5.77
N ALA A 167 -6.00 -20.32 4.68
CA ALA A 167 -6.38 -20.99 3.44
C ALA A 167 -5.23 -21.78 2.82
N LEU A 168 -4.01 -21.29 2.90
CA LEU A 168 -2.81 -21.98 2.41
C LEU A 168 -2.46 -23.20 3.26
N TYR A 169 -2.45 -23.08 4.60
CA TYR A 169 -1.70 -23.98 5.49
C TYR A 169 -2.56 -24.91 6.34
N LEU A 170 -3.86 -24.61 6.54
CA LEU A 170 -4.76 -25.57 7.20
C LEU A 170 -4.97 -26.82 6.34
N ASN A 171 -5.53 -27.86 6.94
CA ASN A 171 -5.79 -29.14 6.27
C ASN A 171 -4.53 -29.73 5.61
N ASN A 172 -3.42 -29.71 6.35
CA ASN A 172 -2.10 -30.20 5.89
C ASN A 172 -1.60 -29.50 4.62
N GLY A 173 -1.92 -28.21 4.44
CA GLY A 173 -1.48 -27.41 3.30
C GLY A 173 -2.19 -27.74 1.97
N ALA A 174 -3.36 -28.36 2.00
CA ALA A 174 -4.08 -28.75 0.78
C ALA A 174 -4.41 -27.55 -0.12
N GLY A 175 -4.52 -26.34 0.46
CA GLY A 175 -4.78 -25.10 -0.28
C GLY A 175 -3.53 -24.39 -0.80
N TRP A 176 -2.32 -24.87 -0.47
CA TRP A 176 -1.09 -24.20 -0.86
C TRP A 176 -0.82 -24.31 -2.35
N LEU A 177 -0.43 -23.20 -2.97
CA LEU A 177 0.04 -23.09 -4.34
C LEU A 177 1.54 -22.81 -4.33
N ASP A 178 2.31 -23.65 -4.98
CA ASP A 178 3.71 -23.35 -5.25
C ASP A 178 3.87 -22.28 -6.36
N VAL A 179 5.12 -21.93 -6.64
CA VAL A 179 5.43 -20.91 -7.65
C VAL A 179 4.98 -21.35 -9.05
N ALA A 180 5.11 -22.65 -9.40
CA ALA A 180 4.72 -23.15 -10.73
C ALA A 180 3.21 -23.03 -10.94
N LYS A 181 2.41 -23.44 -9.96
CA LYS A 181 0.94 -23.32 -9.99
C LYS A 181 0.49 -21.85 -10.00
N THR A 182 1.16 -20.99 -9.22
CA THR A 182 0.84 -19.57 -9.19
C THR A 182 1.16 -18.88 -10.52
N VAL A 183 2.29 -19.20 -11.15
CA VAL A 183 2.64 -18.70 -12.49
C VAL A 183 1.67 -19.24 -13.55
N MET A 184 1.28 -20.50 -13.46
CA MET A 184 0.28 -21.11 -14.37
C MET A 184 -1.05 -20.35 -14.29
N LEU A 185 -1.53 -20.05 -13.08
CA LEU A 185 -2.75 -19.24 -12.86
C LEU A 185 -2.59 -17.84 -13.44
N GLN A 186 -1.48 -17.15 -13.19
CA GLN A 186 -1.22 -15.81 -13.75
C GLN A 186 -1.21 -15.80 -15.27
N ASN A 187 -0.64 -16.83 -15.90
CA ASN A 187 -0.65 -16.99 -17.34
C ASN A 187 -2.07 -17.23 -17.91
N ALA A 188 -2.89 -18.00 -17.20
CA ALA A 188 -4.30 -18.20 -17.58
C ALA A 188 -5.11 -16.90 -17.49
N VAL A 189 -4.90 -16.11 -16.41
CA VAL A 189 -5.50 -14.78 -16.26
C VAL A 189 -5.04 -13.85 -17.39
N MET A 190 -3.74 -13.79 -17.67
CA MET A 190 -3.19 -12.94 -18.73
C MET A 190 -3.76 -13.32 -20.10
N SER A 191 -3.82 -14.64 -20.41
CA SER A 191 -4.40 -15.14 -21.67
C SER A 191 -5.87 -14.76 -21.85
N ALA A 192 -6.63 -14.68 -20.77
CA ALA A 192 -8.06 -14.32 -20.81
C ALA A 192 -8.30 -12.80 -20.84
N CYS A 193 -7.35 -12.00 -20.37
CA CYS A 193 -7.62 -10.60 -20.03
C CYS A 193 -6.77 -9.58 -20.79
N ASP A 194 -5.58 -9.93 -21.28
CA ASP A 194 -4.61 -8.98 -21.83
C ASP A 194 -5.19 -8.12 -22.97
N THR A 195 -6.03 -8.73 -23.82
CA THR A 195 -6.65 -8.03 -24.96
C THR A 195 -7.89 -7.21 -24.61
N LEU A 196 -8.38 -7.25 -23.37
CA LEU A 196 -9.66 -6.62 -23.00
C LEU A 196 -9.61 -5.09 -22.93
N ASP A 197 -8.43 -4.52 -22.99
CA ASP A 197 -8.22 -3.06 -23.10
C ASP A 197 -7.91 -2.62 -24.55
N GLY A 198 -7.90 -3.57 -25.52
CA GLY A 198 -7.70 -3.33 -26.94
C GLY A 198 -6.33 -3.72 -27.47
N VAL A 199 -5.39 -4.17 -26.62
CA VAL A 199 -4.03 -4.58 -27.05
C VAL A 199 -3.52 -5.74 -26.19
N ALA A 200 -2.67 -6.59 -26.77
CA ALA A 200 -1.93 -7.63 -26.04
C ALA A 200 -0.52 -7.09 -25.75
N ASP A 201 -0.31 -6.52 -24.57
CA ASP A 201 0.95 -5.88 -24.20
C ASP A 201 1.51 -6.32 -22.82
N GLY A 202 0.89 -7.35 -22.24
CA GLY A 202 1.25 -7.89 -20.93
C GLY A 202 0.76 -7.05 -19.75
N ILE A 203 -0.22 -6.15 -19.98
CA ILE A 203 -0.78 -5.25 -18.96
C ILE A 203 -2.30 -5.32 -18.99
N ILE A 204 -2.92 -5.70 -17.88
CA ILE A 204 -4.37 -5.69 -17.75
C ILE A 204 -4.81 -4.30 -17.26
N SER A 205 -5.39 -3.50 -18.15
CA SER A 205 -5.92 -2.16 -17.81
C SER A 205 -7.43 -2.20 -17.50
N ASN A 206 -8.19 -3.07 -18.19
CA ASN A 206 -9.62 -3.24 -17.96
C ASN A 206 -9.90 -4.33 -16.90
N VAL A 207 -9.59 -4.03 -15.64
CA VAL A 207 -9.74 -4.96 -14.51
C VAL A 207 -11.19 -5.41 -14.33
N ALA A 208 -12.17 -4.54 -14.57
CA ALA A 208 -13.59 -4.89 -14.43
C ALA A 208 -14.00 -6.01 -15.42
N ALA A 209 -13.62 -5.86 -16.69
CA ALA A 209 -13.89 -6.90 -17.70
C ALA A 209 -13.09 -8.18 -17.40
N CYS A 210 -11.86 -8.08 -16.88
CA CYS A 210 -11.06 -9.23 -16.45
C CYS A 210 -11.71 -9.98 -15.29
N LYS A 211 -12.17 -9.29 -14.25
CA LYS A 211 -12.91 -9.91 -13.13
C LYS A 211 -14.14 -10.70 -13.60
N ALA A 212 -14.80 -10.28 -14.67
CA ALA A 212 -15.91 -11.02 -15.26
C ALA A 212 -15.49 -12.37 -15.87
N GLN A 213 -14.19 -12.56 -16.19
CA GLN A 213 -13.64 -13.83 -16.70
C GLN A 213 -13.24 -14.81 -15.58
N SER A 214 -13.31 -14.44 -14.31
CA SER A 214 -12.77 -15.23 -13.20
C SER A 214 -13.26 -16.68 -13.16
N ALA A 215 -14.55 -16.91 -13.39
CA ALA A 215 -15.11 -18.26 -13.41
C ALA A 215 -14.56 -19.12 -14.58
N THR A 216 -14.41 -18.51 -15.75
CA THR A 216 -13.84 -19.16 -16.95
C THR A 216 -12.37 -19.50 -16.71
N VAL A 217 -11.59 -18.58 -16.15
CA VAL A 217 -10.18 -18.79 -15.80
C VAL A 217 -10.04 -19.96 -14.81
N LEU A 218 -10.79 -19.94 -13.71
CA LEU A 218 -10.73 -21.01 -12.70
C LEU A 218 -11.14 -22.38 -13.29
N ALA A 219 -12.15 -22.42 -14.15
CA ALA A 219 -12.55 -23.65 -14.82
C ALA A 219 -11.45 -24.18 -15.75
N SER A 220 -10.71 -23.30 -16.43
CA SER A 220 -9.65 -23.70 -17.37
C SER A 220 -8.41 -24.29 -16.68
N VAL A 221 -8.15 -23.92 -15.41
CA VAL A 221 -6.99 -24.37 -14.65
C VAL A 221 -7.32 -25.48 -13.64
N ARG A 222 -8.59 -25.91 -13.54
CA ARG A 222 -9.03 -26.92 -12.58
C ARG A 222 -8.54 -28.31 -12.98
N CYS A 223 -7.96 -29.04 -12.03
CA CYS A 223 -7.58 -30.45 -12.24
C CYS A 223 -8.80 -31.33 -12.52
N ALA A 224 -8.61 -32.38 -13.30
CA ALA A 224 -9.65 -33.39 -13.54
C ALA A 224 -10.11 -33.97 -12.19
N ASN A 225 -11.44 -34.01 -11.97
CA ASN A 225 -12.07 -34.47 -10.70
C ASN A 225 -11.67 -33.68 -9.45
N GLY A 226 -11.01 -32.50 -9.58
CA GLY A 226 -10.64 -31.60 -8.48
C GLY A 226 -9.51 -32.11 -7.56
N ALA A 227 -8.89 -33.24 -7.87
CA ALA A 227 -7.74 -33.76 -7.13
C ALA A 227 -6.44 -33.11 -7.63
N ASP A 228 -5.47 -32.90 -6.74
CA ASP A 228 -4.13 -32.42 -7.13
C ASP A 228 -3.41 -33.50 -7.98
N THR A 229 -3.07 -33.16 -9.22
CA THR A 229 -2.37 -34.04 -10.16
C THR A 229 -1.06 -33.45 -10.67
N GLY A 230 -0.50 -32.42 -9.96
CA GLY A 230 0.78 -31.78 -10.28
C GLY A 230 0.63 -30.33 -10.75
N ASP A 231 1.72 -29.76 -11.28
CA ASP A 231 1.89 -28.31 -11.48
C ASP A 231 1.09 -27.70 -12.64
N THR A 232 0.39 -28.52 -13.43
CA THR A 232 -0.34 -28.08 -14.62
C THR A 232 -1.81 -27.75 -14.37
N CYS A 233 -2.29 -27.90 -13.14
CA CYS A 233 -3.68 -27.59 -12.76
C CYS A 233 -3.80 -27.30 -11.26
N LEU A 234 -4.94 -26.75 -10.84
CA LEU A 234 -5.30 -26.51 -9.46
C LEU A 234 -6.33 -27.50 -8.95
N SER A 235 -6.11 -28.06 -7.76
CA SER A 235 -7.12 -28.84 -7.04
C SER A 235 -8.27 -27.94 -6.56
N ASP A 236 -9.38 -28.54 -6.14
CA ASP A 236 -10.51 -27.81 -5.57
C ASP A 236 -10.11 -27.01 -4.31
N ALA A 237 -9.22 -27.57 -3.49
CA ALA A 237 -8.70 -26.86 -2.31
C ALA A 237 -7.86 -25.63 -2.70
N GLN A 238 -7.03 -25.74 -3.73
CA GLN A 238 -6.23 -24.61 -4.24
C GLN A 238 -7.11 -23.55 -4.91
N ILE A 239 -8.14 -23.94 -5.65
CA ILE A 239 -9.15 -23.02 -6.20
C ILE A 239 -9.87 -22.27 -5.09
N ALA A 240 -10.25 -22.96 -4.01
CA ALA A 240 -10.86 -22.31 -2.83
C ALA A 240 -9.92 -21.28 -2.20
N THR A 241 -8.61 -21.54 -2.15
CA THR A 241 -7.62 -20.55 -1.71
C THR A 241 -7.57 -19.34 -2.62
N VAL A 242 -7.52 -19.53 -3.95
CA VAL A 242 -7.54 -18.42 -4.92
C VAL A 242 -8.81 -17.60 -4.78
N GLN A 243 -9.96 -18.24 -4.61
CA GLN A 243 -11.24 -17.55 -4.37
C GLN A 243 -11.23 -16.77 -3.04
N THR A 244 -10.62 -17.33 -1.99
CA THR A 244 -10.45 -16.65 -0.70
C THR A 244 -9.58 -15.39 -0.84
N ILE A 245 -8.50 -15.44 -1.61
CA ILE A 245 -7.64 -14.28 -1.89
C ILE A 245 -8.39 -13.22 -2.70
N ALA A 246 -9.19 -13.63 -3.69
CA ALA A 246 -9.93 -12.73 -4.57
C ALA A 246 -11.16 -12.10 -3.89
N ALA A 247 -11.74 -12.76 -2.90
CA ALA A 247 -12.94 -12.29 -2.22
C ALA A 247 -12.63 -11.22 -1.14
N PRO A 248 -13.52 -10.25 -0.90
CA PRO A 248 -13.39 -9.37 0.24
C PRO A 248 -13.61 -10.16 1.55
N LEU A 249 -12.79 -9.86 2.55
CA LEU A 249 -12.99 -10.34 3.92
C LEU A 249 -14.10 -9.51 4.57
N GLN A 250 -15.22 -10.14 4.90
CA GLN A 250 -16.32 -9.52 5.66
C GLN A 250 -16.18 -9.83 7.14
N LEU A 251 -16.15 -8.81 7.98
CA LEU A 251 -16.02 -8.94 9.42
C LEU A 251 -17.41 -8.82 10.09
N PRO A 252 -17.76 -9.70 11.04
CA PRO A 252 -18.99 -9.60 11.76
C PRO A 252 -18.97 -8.56 12.92
N TYR A 253 -17.88 -7.78 13.00
CA TYR A 253 -17.67 -6.71 13.96
C TYR A 253 -16.96 -5.53 13.29
N PRO A 254 -17.20 -4.28 13.75
CA PRO A 254 -16.55 -3.12 13.17
C PRO A 254 -15.12 -2.95 13.65
N LEU A 255 -14.26 -2.51 12.75
CA LEU A 255 -12.98 -1.87 13.01
C LEU A 255 -13.15 -0.35 13.21
N ALA A 256 -12.06 0.40 13.31
CA ALA A 256 -12.11 1.86 13.40
C ALA A 256 -12.91 2.46 12.23
N ASN A 257 -13.65 3.54 12.53
CA ASN A 257 -14.50 4.25 11.56
C ASN A 257 -15.60 3.37 10.94
N ASP A 258 -16.12 2.41 11.70
CA ASP A 258 -17.21 1.49 11.32
C ASP A 258 -16.89 0.61 10.10
N VAL A 259 -15.60 0.41 9.81
CA VAL A 259 -15.17 -0.46 8.72
C VAL A 259 -15.43 -1.92 9.08
N THR A 260 -16.16 -2.64 8.22
CA THR A 260 -16.51 -4.06 8.42
C THR A 260 -15.97 -4.97 7.32
N GLN A 261 -15.12 -4.44 6.41
CA GLN A 261 -14.55 -5.26 5.35
C GLN A 261 -13.11 -4.88 5.02
N TYR A 262 -12.38 -5.82 4.46
CA TYR A 262 -11.14 -5.59 3.71
C TYR A 262 -11.29 -6.16 2.31
N ALA A 263 -10.97 -5.38 1.29
CA ALA A 263 -11.15 -5.75 -0.11
C ALA A 263 -10.26 -6.93 -0.52
N GLY A 264 -10.76 -7.77 -1.41
CA GLY A 264 -10.01 -8.87 -2.01
C GLY A 264 -8.91 -8.39 -2.95
N TYR A 265 -7.99 -9.29 -3.30
CA TYR A 265 -6.90 -9.00 -4.22
C TYR A 265 -7.27 -9.31 -5.68
N ASN A 266 -6.63 -8.62 -6.62
CA ASN A 266 -6.80 -8.84 -8.05
C ASN A 266 -6.08 -10.10 -8.57
N ILE A 267 -5.97 -11.19 -7.78
CA ILE A 267 -5.27 -12.42 -8.18
C ILE A 267 -5.84 -13.03 -9.46
N LEU A 268 -7.14 -12.84 -9.72
CA LEU A 268 -7.84 -13.23 -10.95
C LEU A 268 -7.99 -12.08 -11.95
N ALA A 269 -7.27 -10.97 -11.74
CA ALA A 269 -7.33 -9.79 -12.61
C ALA A 269 -5.98 -9.05 -12.70
N GLY A 270 -4.86 -9.77 -12.52
CA GLY A 270 -3.53 -9.30 -12.84
C GLY A 270 -2.62 -8.98 -11.67
N SER A 271 -3.00 -9.25 -10.40
CA SER A 271 -2.05 -9.16 -9.28
C SER A 271 -0.93 -10.19 -9.40
N VAL A 272 0.30 -9.77 -9.06
CA VAL A 272 1.53 -10.54 -9.31
C VAL A 272 1.96 -11.27 -8.04
N PHE A 273 1.45 -12.48 -7.81
CA PHE A 273 1.81 -13.31 -6.65
C PHE A 273 3.01 -14.24 -6.89
N ALA A 274 3.57 -14.29 -8.09
CA ALA A 274 4.78 -15.07 -8.42
C ALA A 274 5.46 -14.55 -9.69
N GLY A 275 6.63 -15.09 -10.00
CA GLY A 275 7.34 -14.80 -11.25
C GLY A 275 8.42 -13.72 -11.10
N PRO A 276 8.90 -13.15 -12.22
CA PRO A 276 10.11 -12.32 -12.22
C PRO A 276 9.92 -10.95 -11.57
N TYR A 277 8.68 -10.55 -11.28
CA TYR A 277 8.36 -9.21 -10.78
C TYR A 277 8.18 -9.15 -9.27
N THR A 278 8.20 -10.29 -8.56
CA THR A 278 8.06 -10.31 -7.11
C THR A 278 8.85 -11.44 -6.48
N THR A 279 9.38 -11.20 -5.28
CA THR A 279 9.89 -12.24 -4.37
C THR A 279 8.90 -12.52 -3.23
N ARG A 280 7.71 -11.95 -3.32
CA ARG A 280 6.64 -12.00 -2.28
C ARG A 280 5.58 -13.00 -2.72
N ASP A 281 6.00 -14.26 -2.85
CA ASP A 281 5.18 -15.38 -3.30
C ASP A 281 4.29 -15.97 -2.18
N LEU A 282 3.56 -17.04 -2.52
CA LEU A 282 2.71 -17.79 -1.60
C LEU A 282 3.50 -18.84 -0.78
N GLY A 283 4.82 -18.69 -0.69
CA GLY A 283 5.72 -19.52 0.11
C GLY A 283 6.33 -20.69 -0.65
N GLN A 284 7.33 -21.31 -0.03
CA GLN A 284 8.13 -22.40 -0.59
C GLN A 284 7.75 -23.78 -0.05
N SER A 285 6.75 -23.86 0.84
CA SER A 285 6.31 -25.09 1.52
C SER A 285 4.84 -25.01 1.88
N ALA A 286 4.15 -26.14 1.79
CA ALA A 286 2.80 -26.31 2.31
C ALA A 286 2.72 -26.34 3.86
N VAL A 287 3.86 -26.38 4.53
CA VAL A 287 3.96 -26.37 6.00
C VAL A 287 4.71 -25.11 6.41
N PRO A 288 4.05 -24.15 7.09
CA PRO A 288 4.69 -22.92 7.53
C PRO A 288 5.62 -23.17 8.71
N SER A 289 6.61 -22.30 8.87
CA SER A 289 7.41 -22.24 10.10
C SER A 289 6.66 -21.49 11.21
N ASN A 290 7.03 -21.77 12.46
CA ASN A 290 6.51 -21.06 13.63
C ASN A 290 7.68 -20.62 14.55
N PRO A 291 7.98 -19.30 14.63
CA PRO A 291 7.32 -18.18 13.93
C PRO A 291 7.51 -18.24 12.42
N ALA A 292 6.57 -17.63 11.68
CA ALA A 292 6.65 -17.54 10.24
C ALA A 292 7.90 -16.79 9.77
N GLY A 293 8.52 -17.26 8.69
CA GLY A 293 9.82 -16.77 8.21
C GLY A 293 9.88 -16.59 6.69
N LYS A 294 11.07 -16.26 6.16
CA LYS A 294 11.30 -15.87 4.76
C LYS A 294 10.88 -16.90 3.70
N LYS A 295 10.65 -18.16 4.10
CA LYS A 295 10.21 -19.23 3.17
C LYS A 295 8.69 -19.40 3.15
N ASP A 296 7.99 -18.73 4.05
CA ASP A 296 6.54 -18.77 4.11
C ASP A 296 5.93 -17.68 3.22
N ALA A 297 4.64 -17.78 2.92
CA ALA A 297 3.92 -16.76 2.17
C ALA A 297 4.11 -15.38 2.81
N ASN A 298 4.49 -14.37 2.03
CA ASN A 298 4.85 -13.05 2.55
C ASN A 298 3.72 -12.43 3.38
N GLN A 299 2.47 -12.57 2.93
CA GLN A 299 1.30 -12.09 3.65
C GLN A 299 1.14 -12.82 4.99
N TRP A 300 1.34 -14.14 5.00
CA TRP A 300 1.30 -14.94 6.24
C TRP A 300 2.35 -14.47 7.24
N VAL A 301 3.59 -14.19 6.80
CA VAL A 301 4.65 -13.70 7.70
C VAL A 301 4.17 -12.47 8.48
N THR A 302 3.59 -11.50 7.79
CA THR A 302 3.11 -10.27 8.44
C THR A 302 1.83 -10.47 9.25
N GLY A 303 0.98 -11.42 8.86
CA GLY A 303 -0.19 -11.85 9.63
C GLY A 303 0.20 -12.56 10.94
N ASP A 304 1.16 -13.49 10.88
CA ASP A 304 1.69 -14.19 12.06
C ASP A 304 2.33 -13.23 13.07
N GLN A 305 3.18 -12.32 12.60
CA GLN A 305 3.81 -11.31 13.45
C GLN A 305 2.77 -10.38 14.09
N TRP A 306 1.74 -10.00 13.33
CA TRP A 306 0.66 -9.17 13.86
C TRP A 306 -0.15 -9.91 14.96
N VAL A 307 -0.53 -11.15 14.73
CA VAL A 307 -1.25 -11.96 15.73
C VAL A 307 -0.42 -12.09 17.01
N LYS A 308 0.86 -12.45 16.89
CA LYS A 308 1.75 -12.71 18.03
C LYS A 308 2.07 -11.47 18.86
N TYR A 309 2.31 -10.34 18.22
CA TYR A 309 2.85 -9.17 18.92
C TYR A 309 1.84 -8.03 19.11
N PHE A 310 0.95 -7.78 18.14
CA PHE A 310 -0.05 -6.74 18.27
C PHE A 310 -1.28 -7.20 19.06
N ILE A 311 -1.68 -8.47 18.90
CA ILE A 311 -2.95 -8.97 19.42
C ILE A 311 -2.76 -9.82 20.66
N THR A 312 -2.13 -10.98 20.54
CA THR A 312 -2.02 -11.93 21.66
C THR A 312 -0.92 -11.57 22.64
N ARG A 313 0.15 -10.90 22.17
CA ARG A 313 1.40 -10.62 22.91
C ARG A 313 2.07 -11.90 23.42
N VAL A 314 1.86 -13.00 22.72
CA VAL A 314 2.45 -14.32 23.01
C VAL A 314 3.29 -14.74 21.80
N PRO A 315 4.64 -14.61 21.86
CA PRO A 315 5.51 -14.92 20.73
C PRO A 315 5.43 -16.36 20.20
N THR A 316 4.99 -17.29 21.06
CA THR A 316 4.83 -18.73 20.74
C THR A 316 3.41 -19.11 20.32
N PHE A 317 2.49 -18.14 20.23
CA PHE A 317 1.11 -18.40 19.83
C PHE A 317 1.07 -19.03 18.43
N ASP A 318 0.24 -20.06 18.26
CA ASP A 318 -0.02 -20.64 16.94
C ASP A 318 -1.06 -19.80 16.20
N SER A 319 -0.59 -18.93 15.32
CA SER A 319 -1.44 -17.98 14.61
C SER A 319 -2.41 -18.64 13.62
N LEU A 320 -2.21 -19.91 13.24
CA LEU A 320 -3.20 -20.66 12.46
C LEU A 320 -4.50 -20.94 13.25
N THR A 321 -4.41 -20.93 14.59
CA THR A 321 -5.59 -21.10 15.47
C THR A 321 -6.38 -19.80 15.66
N PHE A 322 -5.80 -18.64 15.31
CA PHE A 322 -6.51 -17.37 15.40
C PHE A 322 -7.54 -17.26 14.27
N ASP A 323 -8.82 -17.10 14.62
CA ASP A 323 -9.89 -16.91 13.64
C ASP A 323 -10.25 -15.44 13.50
N PRO A 324 -9.91 -14.79 12.36
CA PRO A 324 -10.28 -13.39 12.09
C PRO A 324 -11.78 -13.09 12.17
N LEU A 325 -12.64 -14.05 11.87
CA LEU A 325 -14.10 -13.89 11.94
C LEU A 325 -14.66 -14.06 13.34
N ASN A 326 -13.94 -14.75 14.20
CA ASN A 326 -14.30 -14.97 15.60
C ASN A 326 -13.08 -14.91 16.51
N PRO A 327 -12.51 -13.69 16.74
CA PRO A 327 -11.31 -13.52 17.54
C PRO A 327 -11.51 -13.87 19.05
N GLY A 328 -12.75 -14.10 19.47
CA GLY A 328 -13.06 -14.45 20.86
C GLY A 328 -12.61 -13.36 21.84
N ALA A 329 -11.85 -13.74 22.86
CA ALA A 329 -11.35 -12.80 23.87
C ALA A 329 -10.44 -11.70 23.31
N TYR A 330 -9.92 -11.85 22.10
CA TYR A 330 -9.04 -10.87 21.47
C TYR A 330 -9.78 -9.80 20.66
N GLN A 331 -11.11 -9.89 20.47
CA GLN A 331 -11.85 -8.93 19.63
C GLN A 331 -11.65 -7.47 20.06
N SER A 332 -11.76 -7.18 21.37
CA SER A 332 -11.55 -5.82 21.87
C SER A 332 -10.13 -5.31 21.61
N ARG A 333 -9.12 -6.21 21.63
CA ARG A 333 -7.74 -5.83 21.30
C ARG A 333 -7.58 -5.57 19.81
N VAL A 334 -8.20 -6.35 18.92
CA VAL A 334 -8.25 -6.10 17.47
C VAL A 334 -8.82 -4.71 17.20
N GLN A 335 -9.95 -4.35 17.82
CA GLN A 335 -10.57 -3.04 17.67
C GLN A 335 -9.72 -1.90 18.22
N ALA A 336 -9.05 -2.10 19.37
CA ALA A 336 -8.13 -1.12 19.94
C ALA A 336 -6.90 -0.88 19.04
N VAL A 337 -6.33 -1.94 18.47
CA VAL A 337 -5.22 -1.83 17.50
C VAL A 337 -5.68 -1.10 16.24
N SER A 338 -6.87 -1.40 15.74
CA SER A 338 -7.47 -0.71 14.59
C SER A 338 -7.59 0.81 14.85
N ALA A 339 -8.09 1.20 16.03
CA ALA A 339 -8.19 2.61 16.41
C ALA A 339 -6.84 3.34 16.45
N LEU A 340 -5.74 2.63 16.69
CA LEU A 340 -4.39 3.19 16.70
C LEU A 340 -3.77 3.24 15.29
N THR A 341 -3.99 2.21 14.47
CA THR A 341 -3.17 1.97 13.27
C THR A 341 -3.90 2.23 11.95
N ASP A 342 -5.23 2.25 11.93
CA ASP A 342 -5.99 2.41 10.69
C ASP A 342 -6.20 3.88 10.34
N ALA A 343 -6.06 4.21 9.07
CA ALA A 343 -6.27 5.55 8.52
C ALA A 343 -7.48 5.56 7.57
N THR A 344 -8.61 5.04 8.05
CA THR A 344 -9.82 4.81 7.27
C THR A 344 -10.88 5.91 7.42
N SER A 345 -10.63 6.95 8.22
CA SER A 345 -11.60 8.04 8.36
C SER A 345 -11.83 8.77 7.04
N THR A 346 -13.08 8.83 6.60
CA THR A 346 -13.47 9.64 5.44
C THR A 346 -13.78 11.10 5.83
N ASP A 347 -13.69 11.45 7.12
CA ASP A 347 -13.87 12.83 7.54
C ASP A 347 -12.58 13.65 7.41
N LEU A 348 -12.41 14.21 6.22
CA LEU A 348 -11.35 15.13 5.89
C LEU A 348 -11.82 16.60 5.87
N SER A 349 -12.92 16.91 6.54
CA SER A 349 -13.53 18.25 6.52
C SER A 349 -12.57 19.35 6.94
N ALA A 350 -11.81 19.14 8.03
CA ALA A 350 -10.84 20.12 8.53
C ALA A 350 -9.65 20.29 7.56
N TYR A 351 -9.11 19.19 7.01
CA TYR A 351 -8.01 19.22 6.05
C TYR A 351 -8.43 19.93 4.74
N ARG A 352 -9.63 19.62 4.23
CA ARG A 352 -10.21 20.32 3.08
C ARG A 352 -10.42 21.80 3.34
N ALA A 353 -10.94 22.16 4.52
CA ALA A 353 -11.23 23.56 4.87
C ALA A 353 -9.98 24.43 4.91
N LYS A 354 -8.82 23.88 5.30
CA LYS A 354 -7.53 24.58 5.22
C LYS A 354 -6.97 24.67 3.78
N GLY A 355 -7.58 23.98 2.82
CA GLY A 355 -7.12 23.97 1.43
C GLY A 355 -6.15 22.82 1.09
N GLY A 356 -5.99 21.83 1.97
CA GLY A 356 -5.09 20.69 1.80
C GLY A 356 -5.37 19.89 0.52
N LYS A 357 -4.32 19.26 -0.04
CA LYS A 357 -4.39 18.50 -1.29
C LYS A 357 -3.83 17.09 -1.14
N ILE A 358 -4.45 16.11 -1.76
CA ILE A 358 -4.03 14.69 -1.74
C ILE A 358 -3.86 14.19 -3.17
N ILE A 359 -2.68 13.66 -3.48
CA ILE A 359 -2.48 12.78 -4.64
C ILE A 359 -2.34 11.36 -4.11
N MET A 360 -3.24 10.48 -4.51
CA MET A 360 -3.24 9.07 -4.16
C MET A 360 -3.05 8.22 -5.41
N THR A 361 -2.17 7.21 -5.35
CA THR A 361 -1.96 6.24 -6.42
C THR A 361 -2.01 4.81 -5.89
N HIS A 362 -2.45 3.85 -6.72
CA HIS A 362 -2.37 2.43 -6.37
C HIS A 362 -2.19 1.58 -7.63
N GLY A 363 -1.32 0.58 -7.56
CA GLY A 363 -1.08 -0.37 -8.64
C GLY A 363 -2.20 -1.42 -8.74
N LEU A 364 -2.65 -1.72 -9.96
CA LEU A 364 -3.68 -2.74 -10.19
C LEU A 364 -3.17 -4.17 -10.03
N ALA A 365 -1.84 -4.35 -10.09
CA ALA A 365 -1.17 -5.63 -9.91
C ALA A 365 -0.62 -5.85 -8.49
N ASP A 366 -0.99 -5.01 -7.53
CA ASP A 366 -0.48 -5.07 -6.15
C ASP A 366 -0.88 -6.37 -5.45
N GLU A 367 0.14 -7.09 -4.96
CA GLU A 367 0.02 -8.37 -4.28
C GLU A 367 0.07 -8.24 -2.74
N ILE A 368 0.49 -7.09 -2.21
CA ILE A 368 0.69 -6.87 -0.77
C ILE A 368 -0.45 -6.10 -0.13
N VAL A 369 -0.91 -5.03 -0.78
CA VAL A 369 -2.05 -4.22 -0.33
C VAL A 369 -3.12 -4.26 -1.40
N SER A 370 -4.33 -4.68 -1.05
CA SER A 370 -5.41 -4.71 -2.04
C SER A 370 -5.68 -3.33 -2.61
N THR A 371 -5.63 -3.22 -3.94
CA THR A 371 -5.96 -1.99 -4.68
C THR A 371 -7.38 -1.52 -4.37
N ASP A 372 -8.30 -2.46 -4.26
CA ASP A 372 -9.71 -2.15 -4.01
C ASP A 372 -9.93 -1.56 -2.60
N SER A 373 -9.00 -1.75 -1.64
CA SER A 373 -9.09 -1.04 -0.35
C SER A 373 -8.90 0.48 -0.49
N SER A 374 -8.05 0.92 -1.41
CA SER A 374 -7.92 2.35 -1.76
C SER A 374 -9.12 2.86 -2.55
N THR A 375 -9.68 2.02 -3.42
CA THR A 375 -10.89 2.33 -4.18
C THR A 375 -12.09 2.50 -3.25
N ASP A 376 -12.27 1.61 -2.27
CA ASP A 376 -13.33 1.69 -1.26
C ASP A 376 -13.20 2.98 -0.43
N TYR A 377 -11.99 3.32 0.01
CA TYR A 377 -11.73 4.56 0.74
C TYR A 377 -12.07 5.81 -0.10
N TYR A 378 -11.61 5.88 -1.35
CA TYR A 378 -11.93 6.99 -2.25
C TYR A 378 -13.44 7.10 -2.51
N ASN A 379 -14.11 5.98 -2.75
CA ASN A 379 -15.56 5.95 -2.93
C ASN A 379 -16.31 6.42 -1.65
N GLY A 380 -15.78 6.08 -0.47
CA GLY A 380 -16.27 6.60 0.81
C GLY A 380 -16.13 8.13 0.92
N LEU A 381 -15.02 8.70 0.43
CA LEU A 381 -14.87 10.17 0.33
C LEU A 381 -15.91 10.77 -0.63
N VAL A 382 -16.12 10.14 -1.79
CA VAL A 382 -17.12 10.60 -2.77
C VAL A 382 -18.54 10.51 -2.19
N GLN A 383 -18.85 9.44 -1.48
CA GLN A 383 -20.14 9.28 -0.81
C GLN A 383 -20.37 10.39 0.23
N ARG A 384 -19.33 10.75 1.00
CA ARG A 384 -19.41 11.77 2.05
C ARG A 384 -19.51 13.19 1.52
N PHE A 385 -18.69 13.54 0.51
CA PHE A 385 -18.52 14.92 0.05
C PHE A 385 -19.12 15.23 -1.32
N GLY A 386 -19.45 14.21 -2.11
CA GLY A 386 -19.80 14.34 -3.52
C GLY A 386 -18.55 14.47 -4.43
N GLN A 387 -18.63 13.96 -5.64
CA GLN A 387 -17.52 13.89 -6.59
C GLN A 387 -16.87 15.27 -6.86
N GLY A 388 -17.69 16.29 -7.12
CA GLY A 388 -17.18 17.64 -7.42
C GLY A 388 -16.38 18.25 -6.25
N THR A 389 -16.75 17.96 -5.00
CA THR A 389 -16.00 18.39 -3.82
C THR A 389 -14.69 17.63 -3.70
N VAL A 390 -14.73 16.29 -3.85
CA VAL A 390 -13.53 15.43 -3.79
C VAL A 390 -12.53 15.85 -4.86
N ASP A 391 -12.97 16.15 -6.06
CA ASP A 391 -12.15 16.64 -7.15
C ASP A 391 -11.42 17.97 -6.83
N GLY A 392 -11.89 18.74 -5.87
CA GLY A 392 -11.25 19.96 -5.42
C GLY A 392 -10.02 19.75 -4.53
N PHE A 393 -9.86 18.54 -3.93
CA PHE A 393 -8.78 18.32 -2.96
C PHE A 393 -8.15 16.91 -2.99
N VAL A 394 -8.72 15.93 -3.71
CA VAL A 394 -8.15 14.58 -3.91
C VAL A 394 -8.02 14.27 -5.40
N ARG A 395 -6.89 13.71 -5.79
CA ARG A 395 -6.66 13.05 -7.08
C ARG A 395 -6.30 11.60 -6.81
N PHE A 396 -7.06 10.67 -7.37
CA PHE A 396 -6.79 9.25 -7.26
C PHE A 396 -6.53 8.63 -8.64
N TYR A 397 -5.45 7.84 -8.74
CA TYR A 397 -5.01 7.20 -9.96
C TYR A 397 -4.76 5.72 -9.73
N LEU A 398 -5.30 4.88 -10.60
CA LEU A 398 -4.97 3.45 -10.67
C LEU A 398 -3.92 3.22 -11.76
N MET A 399 -2.92 2.40 -11.46
CA MET A 399 -1.75 2.15 -12.30
C MET A 399 -1.78 0.71 -12.85
N PRO A 400 -2.18 0.48 -14.12
CA PRO A 400 -2.17 -0.85 -14.72
C PRO A 400 -0.76 -1.46 -14.75
N GLY A 401 -0.66 -2.76 -14.45
CA GLY A 401 0.59 -3.52 -14.47
C GLY A 401 1.56 -3.20 -13.33
N VAL A 402 1.20 -2.33 -12.40
CA VAL A 402 2.06 -1.94 -11.27
C VAL A 402 1.71 -2.78 -10.04
N GLY A 403 2.70 -3.50 -9.50
CA GLY A 403 2.62 -4.23 -8.23
C GLY A 403 3.00 -3.38 -7.03
N HIS A 404 3.29 -4.02 -5.88
CA HIS A 404 3.68 -3.30 -4.65
C HIS A 404 5.10 -2.70 -4.67
N GLY A 405 5.71 -2.52 -5.77
CA GLY A 405 7.05 -1.95 -5.94
C GLY A 405 7.51 -2.13 -7.37
N THR A 406 7.41 -3.34 -7.85
CA THR A 406 7.70 -3.73 -9.24
C THR A 406 6.49 -4.46 -9.83
N GLY A 407 6.49 -4.65 -11.14
CA GLY A 407 5.41 -5.34 -11.85
C GLY A 407 5.72 -5.39 -13.34
N PRO A 408 4.79 -5.85 -14.17
CA PRO A 408 4.88 -5.71 -15.63
C PRO A 408 5.14 -4.27 -16.09
N PHE A 409 4.79 -3.30 -15.26
CA PHE A 409 5.13 -1.89 -15.40
C PHE A 409 5.78 -1.38 -14.10
N HIS A 410 6.98 -0.78 -14.21
CA HIS A 410 7.66 -0.13 -13.08
C HIS A 410 7.57 1.40 -13.29
N PRO A 411 6.65 2.10 -12.61
CA PRO A 411 6.27 3.45 -12.99
C PRO A 411 7.28 4.51 -12.54
N ALA A 412 7.49 5.52 -13.38
CA ALA A 412 8.07 6.80 -13.02
C ALA A 412 7.02 7.89 -13.19
N ILE A 413 6.79 8.70 -12.15
CA ILE A 413 5.76 9.74 -12.07
C ILE A 413 6.29 10.89 -11.23
N ASP A 414 6.25 12.11 -11.74
CA ASP A 414 6.59 13.33 -10.98
C ASP A 414 5.38 13.82 -10.16
N SER A 415 5.02 13.07 -9.13
CA SER A 415 3.87 13.35 -8.28
C SER A 415 4.09 14.52 -7.32
N LEU A 416 5.32 14.74 -6.85
CA LEU A 416 5.61 15.85 -5.94
C LEU A 416 5.50 17.20 -6.65
N SER A 417 6.04 17.34 -7.86
CA SER A 417 5.87 18.58 -8.64
C SER A 417 4.41 18.83 -9.01
N ALA A 418 3.65 17.77 -9.33
CA ALA A 418 2.22 17.89 -9.59
C ALA A 418 1.44 18.36 -8.34
N LEU A 419 1.78 17.83 -7.16
CA LEU A 419 1.21 18.28 -5.90
C LEU A 419 1.58 19.72 -5.58
N ASP A 420 2.85 20.09 -5.74
CA ASP A 420 3.35 21.43 -5.48
C ASP A 420 2.65 22.50 -6.35
N GLN A 421 2.49 22.22 -7.64
CA GLN A 421 1.71 23.07 -8.54
C GLN A 421 0.25 23.22 -8.10
N TRP A 422 -0.34 22.14 -7.62
CA TRP A 422 -1.71 22.18 -7.16
C TRP A 422 -1.88 23.00 -5.87
N VAL A 423 -0.96 22.83 -4.91
CA VAL A 423 -1.00 23.55 -3.62
C VAL A 423 -0.67 25.04 -3.79
N GLU A 424 0.34 25.38 -4.60
CA GLU A 424 0.80 26.76 -4.74
C GLU A 424 0.01 27.57 -5.78
N ASN A 425 -0.33 26.95 -6.91
CA ASN A 425 -0.90 27.64 -8.07
C ASN A 425 -2.35 27.26 -8.35
N GLY A 426 -2.93 26.33 -7.56
CA GLY A 426 -4.30 25.85 -7.79
C GLY A 426 -4.45 24.99 -9.05
N VAL A 427 -3.36 24.58 -9.71
CA VAL A 427 -3.39 23.79 -10.95
C VAL A 427 -3.53 22.31 -10.57
N ALA A 428 -4.76 21.83 -10.52
CA ALA A 428 -5.05 20.44 -10.19
C ALA A 428 -4.55 19.49 -11.29
N PRO A 429 -3.81 18.40 -10.95
CA PRO A 429 -3.35 17.46 -11.96
C PRO A 429 -4.53 16.77 -12.67
N GLY A 430 -4.48 16.73 -14.00
CA GLY A 430 -5.40 15.97 -14.86
C GLY A 430 -4.90 14.54 -15.08
N THR A 431 -4.95 14.08 -16.33
CA THR A 431 -4.24 12.88 -16.76
C THR A 431 -2.75 13.13 -16.71
N LEU A 432 -2.02 12.34 -15.94
CA LEU A 432 -0.57 12.33 -15.90
C LEU A 432 -0.03 11.30 -16.91
N THR A 433 1.28 11.23 -17.05
CA THR A 433 1.94 10.16 -17.81
C THR A 433 2.86 9.41 -16.88
N MET A 434 2.76 8.08 -16.87
CA MET A 434 3.74 7.21 -16.24
C MET A 434 4.68 6.61 -17.30
N THR A 435 5.97 6.51 -16.97
CA THR A 435 7.00 5.92 -17.82
C THR A 435 7.59 4.69 -17.18
N ASP A 436 7.79 3.63 -17.95
CA ASP A 436 8.30 2.34 -17.47
C ASP A 436 9.81 2.38 -17.27
N LEU A 437 10.27 1.97 -16.11
CA LEU A 437 11.67 1.84 -15.72
C LEU A 437 12.20 0.40 -15.85
N ASN A 438 11.35 -0.60 -16.14
CA ASN A 438 11.80 -1.98 -16.36
C ASN A 438 12.83 -2.02 -17.50
N ALA A 439 13.91 -2.78 -17.32
CA ALA A 439 15.00 -2.82 -18.28
C ALA A 439 14.54 -3.26 -19.69
N ALA A 440 13.63 -4.23 -19.77
CA ALA A 440 13.14 -4.78 -21.04
C ALA A 440 12.16 -3.86 -21.77
N THR A 441 11.46 -2.97 -21.05
CA THR A 441 10.39 -2.11 -21.57
C THR A 441 10.61 -0.63 -21.25
N ARG A 442 11.87 -0.28 -20.96
CA ARG A 442 12.27 1.07 -20.56
C ARG A 442 11.82 2.12 -21.57
N GLY A 443 11.13 3.13 -21.05
CA GLY A 443 10.60 4.22 -21.85
C GLY A 443 9.18 3.98 -22.40
N ARG A 444 8.63 2.76 -22.25
CA ARG A 444 7.20 2.54 -22.48
C ARG A 444 6.41 3.50 -21.61
N SER A 445 5.37 4.09 -22.14
CA SER A 445 4.57 5.07 -21.42
C SER A 445 3.07 4.77 -21.49
N ARG A 446 2.34 5.16 -20.45
CA ARG A 446 0.88 5.06 -20.38
C ARG A 446 0.28 6.33 -19.81
N PRO A 447 -0.92 6.74 -20.24
CA PRO A 447 -1.64 7.79 -19.54
C PRO A 447 -2.06 7.25 -18.17
N LEU A 448 -1.81 8.03 -17.14
CA LEU A 448 -2.28 7.79 -15.80
C LEU A 448 -3.65 8.45 -15.64
N CYS A 449 -4.67 7.67 -15.85
CA CYS A 449 -6.06 8.14 -15.85
C CYS A 449 -6.56 8.38 -14.43
N ARG A 450 -7.31 9.46 -14.22
CA ARG A 450 -7.99 9.69 -12.95
C ARG A 450 -9.07 8.62 -12.74
N TYR A 451 -9.08 7.99 -11.58
CA TYR A 451 -10.16 7.05 -11.23
C TYR A 451 -11.55 7.74 -11.29
N PRO A 452 -12.59 7.10 -11.86
CA PRO A 452 -12.67 5.69 -12.27
C PRO A 452 -12.27 5.40 -13.72
N LEU A 453 -11.64 6.34 -14.43
CA LEU A 453 -11.20 6.14 -15.80
C LEU A 453 -9.99 5.19 -15.88
N TRP A 454 -9.89 4.45 -16.97
CA TRP A 454 -8.77 3.55 -17.27
C TRP A 454 -8.28 3.73 -18.72
N PRO A 455 -7.00 3.43 -19.03
CA PRO A 455 -6.44 3.62 -20.37
C PRO A 455 -6.89 2.50 -21.31
N ARG A 456 -7.64 2.85 -22.36
CA ARG A 456 -8.01 1.97 -23.46
C ARG A 456 -7.16 2.27 -24.69
N TYR A 457 -6.59 1.23 -25.30
CA TYR A 457 -5.85 1.35 -26.55
C TYR A 457 -6.76 1.75 -27.72
N THR A 458 -6.26 2.63 -28.59
CA THR A 458 -7.00 3.17 -29.73
C THR A 458 -6.24 3.03 -31.06
N GLY A 459 -5.07 2.39 -31.05
CA GLY A 459 -4.23 2.18 -32.23
C GLY A 459 -2.91 2.95 -32.15
N GLY A 460 -1.96 2.56 -33.00
CA GLY A 460 -0.62 3.15 -33.04
C GLY A 460 0.44 2.30 -32.33
N ASP A 461 1.52 2.94 -31.83
CA ASP A 461 2.56 2.25 -31.07
C ASP A 461 2.08 1.98 -29.63
N ALA A 462 1.90 0.71 -29.28
CA ALA A 462 1.48 0.29 -27.94
C ALA A 462 2.47 0.69 -26.83
N ASN A 463 3.67 1.16 -27.14
CA ASN A 463 4.64 1.64 -26.15
C ASN A 463 4.49 3.14 -25.82
N THR A 464 3.57 3.84 -26.46
CA THR A 464 3.39 5.30 -26.26
C THR A 464 2.04 5.64 -25.64
N ALA A 465 2.04 6.57 -24.69
CA ALA A 465 0.83 7.02 -24.00
C ALA A 465 -0.22 7.60 -24.96
N SER A 466 0.21 8.19 -26.10
CA SER A 466 -0.69 8.79 -27.11
C SER A 466 -1.54 7.75 -27.86
N SER A 467 -1.22 6.46 -27.77
CA SER A 467 -2.00 5.36 -28.35
C SER A 467 -3.18 4.91 -27.46
N PHE A 468 -3.37 5.59 -26.32
CA PHE A 468 -4.41 5.27 -25.35
C PHE A 468 -5.27 6.48 -25.01
N VAL A 469 -6.52 6.24 -24.70
CA VAL A 469 -7.44 7.25 -24.16
C VAL A 469 -8.03 6.79 -22.83
N CYS A 470 -8.24 7.74 -21.93
CA CYS A 470 -8.90 7.46 -20.66
C CYS A 470 -10.42 7.32 -20.87
N VAL A 471 -10.98 6.16 -20.58
CA VAL A 471 -12.40 5.85 -20.72
C VAL A 471 -13.01 5.43 -19.40
N SER A 472 -14.33 5.61 -19.25
CA SER A 472 -15.11 5.01 -18.17
C SER A 472 -15.37 3.51 -18.44
N ALA A 473 -15.65 2.77 -17.38
CA ALA A 473 -16.10 1.37 -17.50
C ALA A 473 -17.48 1.29 -18.12
#